data_4d56e0466fb20b465c6ed6f29463d232
#
_entry.id   4d56e0466fb20b465c6ed6f29463d232
#
_cell.length_a   1.000
_cell.length_b   1.000
_cell.length_c   1.000
_cell.angle_alpha   90.00
_cell.angle_beta   90.00
_cell.angle_gamma   90.00
#
_symmetry.space_group_name_H-M   'P 1'
#
loop_
_entity.id
_entity.type
_entity.pdbx_description
1 polymer ?
#
loop_
_entity_poly.entity_id
_entity_poly.type
_entity_poly.pdbx_seq_one_letter_code
_entity_poly.pdbx_strand_id
1 'polypeptide(L)'
;MDNVWFTPEGYQRTSRDLQRRCLKLLLSFAPPRGTLLDVGCGTGNTLLFTDKENIEQYVGIDISQDMIAYANRAHAAPHVRFMVSDFLDYPLEQLPLFDAAICAACLHWFIPHEQTVINKLAQAIKPGGYLYLSCAFDFDYVLGERVIQEQVLMDIRRQYPCIADPVVFDDFRFNRSSLIDALHDFEIIRSHRIEEPVQFENFEDFRDWHLGSGSVIYAQFDERFRERAITDYYQKLYEHYCAGTYKTAYSTGLMLLERRKA
;
A
#
# COMPACT_ATOMS: atom_id res chain seq x y z
N MET A 1 14.94 10.41 -1.84
CA MET A 1 14.80 9.53 -3.01
C MET A 1 13.63 10.06 -3.82
N ASP A 2 13.89 10.54 -5.02
CA ASP A 2 12.81 10.99 -5.89
C ASP A 2 11.98 9.78 -6.30
N ASN A 3 10.79 9.66 -5.74
CA ASN A 3 9.87 8.56 -6.00
C ASN A 3 9.23 8.72 -7.39
N VAL A 4 9.96 8.34 -8.43
CA VAL A 4 9.49 8.32 -9.84
C VAL A 4 8.43 7.22 -10.10
N TRP A 5 8.04 6.47 -9.07
CA TRP A 5 7.29 5.21 -9.16
C TRP A 5 5.80 5.36 -9.33
N PHE A 6 5.25 6.50 -8.92
CA PHE A 6 3.82 6.76 -8.97
C PHE A 6 3.56 8.18 -9.44
N THR A 7 2.95 8.32 -10.60
CA THR A 7 2.22 9.55 -10.88
C THR A 7 0.81 9.41 -10.33
N PRO A 8 0.20 10.47 -9.75
CA PRO A 8 -1.18 10.43 -9.27
C PRO A 8 -2.16 9.92 -10.33
N GLU A 9 -1.95 10.32 -11.59
CA GLU A 9 -2.76 9.91 -12.73
C GLU A 9 -2.56 8.44 -13.10
N GLY A 10 -1.32 7.94 -13.06
CA GLY A 10 -0.99 6.52 -13.28
C GLY A 10 -1.62 5.64 -12.20
N TYR A 11 -1.44 6.00 -10.95
CA TYR A 11 -2.06 5.33 -9.80
C TYR A 11 -3.59 5.30 -9.92
N GLN A 12 -4.21 6.42 -10.31
CA GLN A 12 -5.65 6.50 -10.49
C GLN A 12 -6.19 5.61 -11.64
N ARG A 13 -5.38 5.28 -12.63
CA ARG A 13 -5.80 4.43 -13.76
C ARG A 13 -5.74 2.93 -13.46
N THR A 14 -4.67 2.47 -12.81
CA THR A 14 -4.29 1.05 -12.79
C THR A 14 -4.74 0.29 -11.56
N SER A 15 -4.64 0.90 -10.37
CA SER A 15 -4.98 0.21 -9.10
C SER A 15 -6.34 0.61 -8.54
N ARG A 16 -7.03 1.48 -9.25
CA ARG A 16 -8.14 2.27 -8.72
C ARG A 16 -9.33 1.44 -8.23
N ASP A 17 -9.81 0.50 -9.02
CA ASP A 17 -11.10 -0.13 -8.72
C ASP A 17 -10.98 -1.19 -7.62
N LEU A 18 -9.93 -2.00 -7.65
CA LEU A 18 -9.69 -3.02 -6.62
C LEU A 18 -9.36 -2.38 -5.27
N GLN A 19 -8.41 -1.46 -5.24
CA GLN A 19 -8.04 -0.77 -4.00
C GLN A 19 -9.19 0.06 -3.43
N ARG A 20 -9.97 0.73 -4.28
CA ARG A 20 -11.18 1.46 -3.86
C ARG A 20 -12.25 0.54 -3.28
N ARG A 21 -12.51 -0.60 -3.91
CA ARG A 21 -13.45 -1.59 -3.38
C ARG A 21 -12.99 -2.12 -2.02
N CYS A 22 -11.69 -2.40 -1.89
CA CYS A 22 -11.09 -2.83 -0.62
C CYS A 22 -11.22 -1.76 0.46
N LEU A 23 -10.87 -0.51 0.14
CA LEU A 23 -10.98 0.61 1.06
C LEU A 23 -12.43 0.85 1.47
N LYS A 24 -13.37 0.87 0.53
CA LYS A 24 -14.81 0.99 0.80
C LYS A 24 -15.31 -0.13 1.72
N LEU A 25 -14.90 -1.36 1.46
CA LEU A 25 -15.27 -2.50 2.32
C LEU A 25 -14.66 -2.37 3.71
N LEU A 26 -13.38 -2.00 3.82
CA LEU A 26 -12.69 -1.80 5.09
C LEU A 26 -13.40 -0.74 5.94
N LEU A 27 -13.72 0.41 5.37
CA LEU A 27 -14.41 1.51 6.06
C LEU A 27 -15.87 1.16 6.42
N SER A 28 -16.47 0.19 5.72
CA SER A 28 -17.82 -0.31 6.05
C SER A 28 -17.87 -1.21 7.28
N PHE A 29 -16.73 -1.69 7.79
CA PHE A 29 -16.70 -2.50 9.02
C PHE A 29 -17.18 -1.73 10.25
N ALA A 30 -16.79 -0.45 10.33
CA ALA A 30 -17.37 0.56 11.20
C ALA A 30 -17.19 1.92 10.51
N PRO A 31 -18.24 2.67 10.19
CA PRO A 31 -18.08 3.97 9.53
C PRO A 31 -17.24 4.93 10.38
N PRO A 32 -16.14 5.50 9.83
CA PRO A 32 -15.28 6.40 10.58
C PRO A 32 -16.02 7.67 11.00
N ARG A 33 -15.68 8.19 12.19
CA ARG A 33 -16.27 9.39 12.77
C ARG A 33 -15.24 10.19 13.55
N GLY A 34 -15.51 11.46 13.79
CA GLY A 34 -14.66 12.35 14.58
C GLY A 34 -13.38 12.73 13.89
N THR A 35 -12.27 12.60 14.58
CA THR A 35 -10.94 12.98 14.09
C THR A 35 -10.22 11.78 13.47
N LEU A 36 -9.75 11.93 12.23
CA LEU A 36 -9.11 10.86 11.45
C LEU A 36 -7.66 11.21 11.10
N LEU A 37 -6.77 10.24 11.28
CA LEU A 37 -5.41 10.23 10.75
C LEU A 37 -5.34 9.22 9.59
N ASP A 38 -4.84 9.62 8.43
CA ASP A 38 -4.65 8.75 7.27
C ASP A 38 -3.16 8.70 6.88
N VAL A 39 -2.52 7.57 7.17
CA VAL A 39 -1.08 7.36 6.93
C VAL A 39 -0.87 6.68 5.58
N GLY A 40 -0.06 7.33 4.72
CA GLY A 40 0.06 6.96 3.31
C GLY A 40 -1.22 7.28 2.56
N CYS A 41 -1.77 8.48 2.80
CA CYS A 41 -3.09 8.88 2.29
C CYS A 41 -3.15 8.99 0.75
N GLY A 42 -2.00 9.02 0.07
CA GLY A 42 -1.90 9.14 -1.38
C GLY A 42 -2.72 10.32 -1.92
N THR A 43 -3.60 10.03 -2.84
CA THR A 43 -4.49 11.02 -3.47
C THR A 43 -5.73 11.38 -2.63
N GLY A 44 -5.83 10.93 -1.37
CA GLY A 44 -6.95 11.22 -0.47
C GLY A 44 -8.22 10.41 -0.74
N ASN A 45 -8.09 9.22 -1.33
CA ASN A 45 -9.25 8.39 -1.71
C ASN A 45 -10.14 8.00 -0.53
N THR A 46 -9.63 7.98 0.69
CA THR A 46 -10.40 7.72 1.92
C THR A 46 -11.60 8.65 2.05
N LEU A 47 -11.44 9.93 1.71
CA LEU A 47 -12.51 10.93 1.78
C LEU A 47 -13.66 10.70 0.79
N LEU A 48 -13.47 9.82 -0.21
CA LEU A 48 -14.55 9.43 -1.13
C LEU A 48 -15.53 8.44 -0.50
N PHE A 49 -15.14 7.76 0.58
CA PHE A 49 -15.89 6.69 1.23
C PHE A 49 -16.22 6.98 2.69
N THR A 50 -15.86 8.15 3.17
CA THR A 50 -16.25 8.66 4.49
C THR A 50 -17.44 9.62 4.35
N ASP A 51 -18.34 9.55 5.33
CA ASP A 51 -19.40 10.55 5.45
C ASP A 51 -18.81 11.85 6.03
N LYS A 52 -18.74 12.87 5.19
CA LYS A 52 -18.11 14.16 5.53
C LYS A 52 -18.76 14.85 6.72
N GLU A 53 -20.04 14.62 6.96
CA GLU A 53 -20.76 15.21 8.10
C GLU A 53 -20.34 14.58 9.45
N ASN A 54 -19.82 13.36 9.40
CA ASN A 54 -19.32 12.66 10.59
C ASN A 54 -17.83 12.90 10.86
N ILE A 55 -17.11 13.59 9.97
CA ILE A 55 -15.68 13.86 10.10
C ILE A 55 -15.45 15.28 10.62
N GLU A 56 -14.98 15.39 11.84
CA GLU A 56 -14.66 16.68 12.47
C GLU A 56 -13.33 17.23 11.99
N GLN A 57 -12.34 16.36 11.83
CA GLN A 57 -11.02 16.69 11.31
C GLN A 57 -10.40 15.49 10.59
N TYR A 58 -9.78 15.75 9.45
CA TYR A 58 -9.01 14.78 8.71
C TYR A 58 -7.58 15.27 8.52
N VAL A 59 -6.61 14.42 8.86
CA VAL A 59 -5.19 14.66 8.66
C VAL A 59 -4.63 13.53 7.82
N GLY A 60 -4.25 13.81 6.57
CA GLY A 60 -3.57 12.87 5.67
C GLY A 60 -2.07 13.15 5.62
N ILE A 61 -1.25 12.12 5.78
CA ILE A 61 0.20 12.18 5.68
C ILE A 61 0.67 11.26 4.56
N ASP A 62 1.49 11.78 3.66
CA ASP A 62 2.15 10.99 2.62
C ASP A 62 3.54 11.57 2.33
N ILE A 63 4.48 10.71 1.97
CA ILE A 63 5.85 11.13 1.63
C ILE A 63 5.92 11.79 0.25
N SER A 64 4.96 11.50 -0.62
CA SER A 64 4.92 11.98 -2.00
C SER A 64 4.31 13.37 -2.09
N GLN A 65 5.12 14.34 -2.51
CA GLN A 65 4.67 15.71 -2.75
C GLN A 65 3.59 15.77 -3.84
N ASP A 66 3.70 14.96 -4.89
CA ASP A 66 2.75 14.95 -6.01
C ASP A 66 1.39 14.40 -5.59
N MET A 67 1.38 13.31 -4.79
CA MET A 67 0.16 12.76 -4.21
C MET A 67 -0.55 13.80 -3.33
N ILE A 68 0.18 14.46 -2.46
CA ILE A 68 -0.37 15.52 -1.58
C ILE A 68 -0.86 16.72 -2.38
N ALA A 69 -0.13 17.13 -3.42
CA ALA A 69 -0.59 18.22 -4.30
C ALA A 69 -1.92 17.85 -5.01
N TYR A 70 -2.04 16.61 -5.46
CA TYR A 70 -3.30 16.10 -6.02
C TYR A 70 -4.41 16.08 -4.96
N ALA A 71 -4.15 15.50 -3.78
CA ALA A 71 -5.13 15.39 -2.70
C ALA A 71 -5.69 16.76 -2.28
N ASN A 72 -4.81 17.74 -2.13
CA ASN A 72 -5.20 19.13 -1.82
C ASN A 72 -6.11 19.74 -2.90
N ARG A 73 -5.85 19.48 -4.19
CA ARG A 73 -6.72 19.97 -5.27
C ARG A 73 -8.07 19.27 -5.29
N ALA A 74 -8.10 17.97 -5.00
CA ALA A 74 -9.30 17.14 -5.12
C ALA A 74 -10.24 17.23 -3.91
N HIS A 75 -9.69 17.48 -2.72
CA HIS A 75 -10.41 17.32 -1.44
C HIS A 75 -10.29 18.51 -0.49
N ALA A 76 -9.99 19.72 -1.00
CA ALA A 76 -9.88 20.91 -0.16
C ALA A 76 -11.17 21.16 0.64
N ALA A 77 -11.04 21.22 1.96
CA ALA A 77 -12.13 21.58 2.89
C ALA A 77 -11.53 22.14 4.20
N PRO A 78 -12.24 22.98 4.96
CA PRO A 78 -11.69 23.61 6.17
C PRO A 78 -11.21 22.64 7.24
N HIS A 79 -11.81 21.44 7.31
CA HIS A 79 -11.50 20.40 8.27
C HIS A 79 -10.55 19.32 7.73
N VAL A 80 -10.04 19.50 6.50
CA VAL A 80 -9.14 18.55 5.82
C VAL A 80 -7.75 19.16 5.69
N ARG A 81 -6.74 18.45 6.15
CA ARG A 81 -5.34 18.83 6.04
C ARG A 81 -4.52 17.68 5.46
N PHE A 82 -3.75 17.97 4.42
CA PHE A 82 -2.77 17.03 3.86
C PHE A 82 -1.36 17.56 4.09
N MET A 83 -0.43 16.66 4.43
CA MET A 83 0.95 16.99 4.77
C MET A 83 1.93 16.08 4.05
N VAL A 84 2.96 16.68 3.45
CA VAL A 84 4.11 15.94 2.91
C VAL A 84 5.05 15.63 4.07
N SER A 85 5.16 14.37 4.46
CA SER A 85 6.09 13.93 5.50
C SER A 85 6.30 12.43 5.45
N ASP A 86 7.49 11.98 5.86
CA ASP A 86 7.68 10.59 6.27
C ASP A 86 7.00 10.40 7.64
N PHE A 87 6.10 9.44 7.73
CA PHE A 87 5.41 9.16 8.99
C PHE A 87 6.35 8.61 10.07
N LEU A 88 7.43 7.95 9.69
CA LEU A 88 8.44 7.48 10.65
C LEU A 88 9.07 8.65 11.42
N ASP A 89 9.35 9.73 10.74
CA ASP A 89 10.02 10.91 11.32
C ASP A 89 9.02 11.96 11.86
N TYR A 90 7.72 11.80 11.56
CA TYR A 90 6.73 12.80 11.94
C TYR A 90 6.56 12.87 13.48
N PRO A 91 6.69 14.06 14.10
CA PRO A 91 6.53 14.24 15.54
C PRO A 91 5.04 14.18 15.93
N LEU A 92 4.60 13.04 16.47
CA LEU A 92 3.19 12.81 16.83
C LEU A 92 2.67 13.74 17.92
N GLU A 93 3.54 14.23 18.80
CA GLU A 93 3.22 15.19 19.87
C GLU A 93 2.67 16.52 19.32
N GLN A 94 2.85 16.79 18.04
CA GLN A 94 2.26 17.96 17.37
C GLN A 94 0.81 17.73 16.91
N LEU A 95 0.32 16.50 17.03
CA LEU A 95 -1.04 16.13 16.65
C LEU A 95 -1.90 15.83 17.89
N PRO A 96 -3.20 16.11 17.84
CA PRO A 96 -4.12 15.59 18.83
C PRO A 96 -4.24 14.06 18.73
N LEU A 97 -4.79 13.41 19.76
CA LEU A 97 -5.22 12.02 19.64
C LEU A 97 -6.44 11.92 18.71
N PHE A 98 -6.42 10.93 17.85
CA PHE A 98 -7.46 10.69 16.84
C PHE A 98 -8.48 9.65 17.32
N ASP A 99 -9.73 9.79 16.87
CA ASP A 99 -10.76 8.77 17.08
C ASP A 99 -10.50 7.54 16.24
N ALA A 100 -9.87 7.72 15.09
CA ALA A 100 -9.41 6.62 14.27
C ALA A 100 -8.17 6.97 13.43
N ALA A 101 -7.40 5.93 13.07
CA ALA A 101 -6.36 6.02 12.05
C ALA A 101 -6.64 5.02 10.92
N ILE A 102 -6.15 5.36 9.74
CA ILE A 102 -6.23 4.56 8.54
C ILE A 102 -4.82 4.35 8.02
N CYS A 103 -4.45 3.11 7.71
CA CYS A 103 -3.23 2.73 7.04
C CYS A 103 -3.59 1.69 5.98
N ALA A 104 -4.08 2.18 4.84
CA ALA A 104 -4.63 1.33 3.79
C ALA A 104 -3.65 1.17 2.63
N ALA A 105 -3.27 -0.07 2.33
CA ALA A 105 -2.30 -0.44 1.29
C ALA A 105 -0.96 0.34 1.40
N CYS A 106 -0.53 0.63 2.63
CA CYS A 106 0.62 1.48 2.90
C CYS A 106 1.67 0.81 3.80
N LEU A 107 1.28 0.00 4.79
CA LEU A 107 2.19 -0.52 5.82
C LEU A 107 3.43 -1.23 5.24
N HIS A 108 3.30 -1.92 4.12
CA HIS A 108 4.41 -2.62 3.47
C HIS A 108 5.54 -1.71 2.94
N TRP A 109 5.28 -0.42 2.77
CA TRP A 109 6.31 0.55 2.38
C TRP A 109 7.23 0.94 3.54
N PHE A 110 6.87 0.57 4.76
CA PHE A 110 7.66 0.87 5.96
C PHE A 110 8.58 -0.27 6.40
N ILE A 111 8.59 -1.40 5.72
CA ILE A 111 9.49 -2.52 6.03
C ILE A 111 10.96 -2.06 5.86
N PRO A 112 11.87 -2.30 6.84
CA PRO A 112 11.68 -3.14 8.05
C PRO A 112 11.24 -2.37 9.32
N HIS A 113 10.57 -1.24 9.21
CA HIS A 113 10.18 -0.37 10.33
C HIS A 113 8.68 -0.45 10.67
N GLU A 114 7.98 -1.47 10.19
CA GLU A 114 6.54 -1.66 10.34
C GLU A 114 6.09 -1.67 11.81
N GLN A 115 6.89 -2.28 12.71
CA GLN A 115 6.61 -2.26 14.15
C GLN A 115 6.62 -0.83 14.71
N THR A 116 7.56 -0.01 14.27
CA THR A 116 7.64 1.40 14.67
C THR A 116 6.39 2.15 14.21
N VAL A 117 5.93 1.91 12.98
CA VAL A 117 4.71 2.52 12.45
C VAL A 117 3.48 2.10 13.25
N ILE A 118 3.34 0.80 13.54
CA ILE A 118 2.23 0.27 14.34
C ILE A 118 2.22 0.89 15.75
N ASN A 119 3.37 0.99 16.41
CA ASN A 119 3.49 1.63 17.72
C ASN A 119 3.11 3.12 17.65
N LYS A 120 3.54 3.84 16.60
CA LYS A 120 3.17 5.25 16.39
C LYS A 120 1.67 5.39 16.14
N LEU A 121 1.06 4.50 15.36
CA LEU A 121 -0.40 4.48 15.16
C LEU A 121 -1.15 4.24 16.48
N ALA A 122 -0.67 3.31 17.32
CA ALA A 122 -1.24 3.08 18.65
C ALA A 122 -1.15 4.32 19.54
N GLN A 123 -0.03 5.05 19.49
CA GLN A 123 0.14 6.31 20.24
C GLN A 123 -0.78 7.43 19.72
N ALA A 124 -1.03 7.49 18.43
CA ALA A 124 -1.84 8.53 17.79
C ALA A 124 -3.36 8.34 18.01
N ILE A 125 -3.81 7.10 18.26
CA ILE A 125 -5.24 6.79 18.41
C ILE A 125 -5.65 6.87 19.89
N LYS A 126 -6.84 7.39 20.20
CA LYS A 126 -7.44 7.38 21.54
C LYS A 126 -7.64 5.93 22.02
N PRO A 127 -7.53 5.62 23.33
CA PRO A 127 -7.98 4.33 23.87
C PRO A 127 -9.43 4.04 23.48
N GLY A 128 -9.69 2.86 22.87
CA GLY A 128 -11.00 2.51 22.31
C GLY A 128 -11.28 3.10 20.92
N GLY A 129 -10.35 3.84 20.33
CA GLY A 129 -10.41 4.28 18.95
C GLY A 129 -9.98 3.18 17.96
N TYR A 130 -10.20 3.39 16.68
CA TYR A 130 -10.04 2.36 15.67
C TYR A 130 -8.80 2.56 14.76
N LEU A 131 -8.19 1.45 14.38
CA LEU A 131 -7.24 1.38 13.26
C LEU A 131 -7.88 0.57 12.12
N TYR A 132 -7.97 1.19 10.95
CA TYR A 132 -8.33 0.54 9.68
C TYR A 132 -7.05 0.19 8.96
N LEU A 133 -6.73 -1.09 8.89
CA LEU A 133 -5.50 -1.58 8.30
C LEU A 133 -5.81 -2.45 7.08
N SER A 134 -5.17 -2.17 5.95
CA SER A 134 -5.09 -3.13 4.84
C SER A 134 -3.66 -3.27 4.36
N CYS A 135 -3.24 -4.52 4.19
CA CYS A 135 -1.93 -4.87 3.64
C CYS A 135 -1.93 -6.28 3.07
N ALA A 136 -0.94 -6.56 2.23
CA ALA A 136 -0.68 -7.92 1.80
C ALA A 136 -0.06 -8.68 2.97
N PHE A 137 -0.74 -9.74 3.43
CA PHE A 137 -0.17 -10.72 4.36
C PHE A 137 0.49 -11.84 3.59
N ASP A 138 1.14 -12.76 4.35
CA ASP A 138 1.43 -14.12 3.85
C ASP A 138 0.17 -14.70 3.25
N PHE A 139 0.11 -14.54 2.00
CA PHE A 139 -0.77 -15.37 1.25
C PHE A 139 -0.04 -16.67 1.00
N ASP A 140 -0.77 -17.76 1.00
CA ASP A 140 -0.37 -18.95 0.32
C ASP A 140 -0.12 -18.55 -1.13
N TYR A 141 1.04 -17.89 -1.35
CA TYR A 141 1.55 -17.66 -2.67
C TYR A 141 1.53 -19.02 -3.32
N VAL A 142 0.94 -19.06 -4.47
CA VAL A 142 1.19 -20.19 -5.35
C VAL A 142 2.70 -20.17 -5.54
N LEU A 143 3.39 -21.03 -4.78
CA LEU A 143 4.87 -21.11 -4.76
C LEU A 143 5.47 -21.03 -6.17
N GLY A 144 4.70 -21.50 -7.19
CA GLY A 144 5.07 -21.42 -8.57
C GLY A 144 5.17 -20.01 -9.16
N GLU A 145 4.35 -19.06 -8.72
CA GLU A 145 4.35 -17.70 -9.30
C GLU A 145 5.60 -16.94 -8.89
N ARG A 146 5.98 -17.06 -7.63
CA ARG A 146 7.20 -16.46 -7.10
C ARG A 146 8.44 -17.05 -7.76
N VAL A 147 8.51 -18.36 -7.90
CA VAL A 147 9.62 -19.04 -8.57
C VAL A 147 9.80 -18.51 -9.99
N ILE A 148 8.70 -18.30 -10.72
CA ILE A 148 8.74 -17.75 -12.09
C ILE A 148 9.23 -16.29 -12.07
N GLN A 149 8.72 -15.46 -11.17
CA GLN A 149 9.18 -14.06 -11.04
C GLN A 149 10.67 -13.98 -10.75
N GLU A 150 11.17 -14.78 -9.81
CA GLU A 150 12.60 -14.83 -9.45
C GLU A 150 13.45 -15.36 -10.60
N GLN A 151 12.99 -16.37 -11.30
CA GLN A 151 13.71 -16.93 -12.45
C GLN A 151 13.82 -15.92 -13.59
N VAL A 152 12.70 -15.26 -13.94
CA VAL A 152 12.69 -14.20 -14.95
C VAL A 152 13.60 -13.04 -14.53
N LEU A 153 13.54 -12.63 -13.25
CA LEU A 153 14.41 -11.57 -12.74
C LEU A 153 15.90 -11.93 -12.85
N MET A 154 16.28 -13.17 -12.51
CA MET A 154 17.66 -13.62 -12.64
C MET A 154 18.13 -13.60 -14.12
N ASP A 155 17.26 -13.96 -15.05
CA ASP A 155 17.59 -13.92 -16.48
C ASP A 155 17.79 -12.49 -16.98
N ILE A 156 16.97 -11.55 -16.53
CA ILE A 156 17.11 -10.13 -16.87
C ILE A 156 18.38 -9.53 -16.24
N ARG A 157 18.69 -9.87 -15.00
CA ARG A 157 19.92 -9.43 -14.31
C ARG A 157 21.20 -9.88 -15.03
N ARG A 158 21.18 -10.98 -15.75
CA ARG A 158 22.32 -11.41 -16.57
C ARG A 158 22.53 -10.54 -17.82
N GLN A 159 21.48 -9.83 -18.26
CA GLN A 159 21.49 -9.01 -19.46
C GLN A 159 21.73 -7.53 -19.16
N TYR A 160 21.33 -7.07 -17.99
CA TYR A 160 21.38 -5.67 -17.59
C TYR A 160 22.15 -5.46 -16.29
N PRO A 161 22.94 -4.37 -16.17
CA PRO A 161 23.58 -3.98 -14.92
C PRO A 161 22.55 -3.77 -13.80
N CYS A 162 22.82 -4.40 -12.66
CA CYS A 162 22.01 -4.27 -11.44
C CYS A 162 22.69 -3.33 -10.47
N ILE A 163 21.92 -2.83 -9.49
CA ILE A 163 22.48 -2.14 -8.33
C ILE A 163 23.14 -3.16 -7.40
N ALA A 164 24.07 -2.69 -6.52
CA ALA A 164 24.88 -3.56 -5.67
C ALA A 164 24.04 -4.38 -4.68
N ASP A 165 23.01 -3.76 -4.09
CA ASP A 165 22.12 -4.38 -3.10
C ASP A 165 20.67 -4.38 -3.64
N PRO A 166 20.32 -5.37 -4.48
CA PRO A 166 18.97 -5.46 -5.04
C PRO A 166 17.95 -5.81 -3.95
N VAL A 167 16.82 -5.13 -4.00
CA VAL A 167 15.68 -5.43 -3.10
C VAL A 167 15.15 -6.84 -3.39
N VAL A 168 14.92 -7.62 -2.35
CA VAL A 168 14.32 -8.96 -2.46
C VAL A 168 12.79 -8.83 -2.54
N PHE A 169 12.13 -9.65 -3.36
CA PHE A 169 10.67 -9.60 -3.52
C PHE A 169 9.89 -9.80 -2.21
N ASP A 170 10.47 -10.50 -1.24
CA ASP A 170 9.85 -10.76 0.07
C ASP A 170 9.86 -9.57 1.01
N ASP A 171 10.73 -8.60 0.78
CA ASP A 171 10.92 -7.48 1.69
C ASP A 171 9.68 -6.58 1.82
N PHE A 172 8.65 -6.80 0.99
CA PHE A 172 7.41 -6.03 0.99
C PHE A 172 6.18 -6.80 1.49
N ARG A 173 6.39 -7.92 2.18
CA ARG A 173 5.28 -8.76 2.65
C ARG A 173 5.43 -9.13 4.10
N PHE A 174 4.28 -9.11 4.78
CA PHE A 174 4.22 -9.47 6.18
C PHE A 174 3.99 -10.96 6.35
N ASN A 175 4.77 -11.59 7.21
CA ASN A 175 4.35 -12.81 7.84
C ASN A 175 3.15 -12.50 8.73
N ARG A 176 2.06 -13.25 8.57
CA ARG A 176 0.82 -13.04 9.33
C ARG A 176 1.07 -13.11 10.84
N SER A 177 1.89 -14.04 11.29
CA SER A 177 2.20 -14.20 12.71
C SER A 177 2.93 -12.98 13.25
N SER A 178 3.98 -12.53 12.59
CA SER A 178 4.75 -11.35 13.03
C SER A 178 3.91 -10.08 13.00
N LEU A 179 2.99 -9.94 12.03
CA LEU A 179 2.08 -8.80 12.03
C LEU A 179 1.09 -8.86 13.19
N ILE A 180 0.51 -10.03 13.50
CA ILE A 180 -0.40 -10.18 14.64
C ILE A 180 0.33 -9.89 15.96
N ASP A 181 1.58 -10.36 16.10
CA ASP A 181 2.41 -10.07 17.27
C ASP A 181 2.71 -8.57 17.39
N ALA A 182 2.92 -7.89 16.28
CA ALA A 182 3.13 -6.45 16.22
C ALA A 182 1.89 -5.64 16.67
N LEU A 183 0.70 -6.20 16.53
CA LEU A 183 -0.58 -5.55 16.86
C LEU A 183 -0.99 -5.72 18.33
N HIS A 184 -0.05 -5.98 19.25
CA HIS A 184 -0.34 -6.26 20.66
C HIS A 184 -1.12 -5.14 21.40
N ASP A 185 -1.00 -3.88 20.98
CA ASP A 185 -1.77 -2.74 21.52
C ASP A 185 -3.21 -2.68 21.01
N PHE A 186 -3.57 -3.58 20.11
CA PHE A 186 -4.88 -3.61 19.47
C PHE A 186 -5.62 -4.91 19.72
N GLU A 187 -6.93 -4.84 19.58
CA GLU A 187 -7.83 -5.99 19.48
C GLU A 187 -8.39 -6.08 18.08
N ILE A 188 -8.33 -7.25 17.44
CA ILE A 188 -8.89 -7.47 16.11
C ILE A 188 -10.41 -7.61 16.24
N ILE A 189 -11.16 -6.58 15.83
CA ILE A 189 -12.62 -6.57 15.87
C ILE A 189 -13.20 -7.30 14.65
N ARG A 190 -12.58 -7.10 13.50
CA ARG A 190 -13.00 -7.75 12.25
C ARG A 190 -11.82 -7.90 11.31
N SER A 191 -11.77 -9.05 10.64
CA SER A 191 -10.82 -9.27 9.57
C SER A 191 -11.50 -9.92 8.35
N HIS A 192 -11.00 -9.58 7.16
CA HIS A 192 -11.47 -10.16 5.90
C HIS A 192 -10.30 -10.27 4.93
N ARG A 193 -10.26 -11.34 4.15
CA ARG A 193 -9.28 -11.52 3.08
C ARG A 193 -9.99 -11.36 1.75
N ILE A 194 -9.39 -10.59 0.87
CA ILE A 194 -9.79 -10.49 -0.53
C ILE A 194 -8.70 -11.15 -1.36
N GLU A 195 -9.13 -11.99 -2.28
CA GLU A 195 -8.28 -12.60 -3.29
C GLU A 195 -9.08 -12.67 -4.59
N GLU A 196 -8.69 -11.89 -5.57
CA GLU A 196 -9.36 -11.80 -6.85
C GLU A 196 -8.37 -12.07 -7.98
N PRO A 197 -8.61 -13.04 -8.86
CA PRO A 197 -7.79 -13.23 -10.05
C PRO A 197 -7.89 -11.99 -10.94
N VAL A 198 -6.74 -11.54 -11.44
CA VAL A 198 -6.67 -10.43 -12.39
C VAL A 198 -6.41 -11.00 -13.78
N GLN A 199 -7.19 -10.56 -14.75
CA GLN A 199 -7.03 -10.93 -16.14
C GLN A 199 -6.69 -9.69 -16.97
N PHE A 200 -5.87 -9.89 -17.99
CA PHE A 200 -5.38 -8.83 -18.86
C PHE A 200 -5.72 -9.13 -20.31
N GLU A 201 -6.12 -8.11 -21.04
CA GLU A 201 -6.46 -8.23 -22.46
C GLU A 201 -5.21 -8.23 -23.35
N ASN A 202 -4.17 -7.54 -22.91
CA ASN A 202 -2.94 -7.35 -23.67
C ASN A 202 -1.73 -7.13 -22.75
N PHE A 203 -0.54 -7.02 -23.35
CA PHE A 203 0.71 -6.80 -22.64
C PHE A 203 0.75 -5.45 -21.91
N GLU A 204 0.23 -4.39 -22.51
CA GLU A 204 0.21 -3.07 -21.93
C GLU A 204 -0.58 -3.05 -20.63
N ASP A 205 -1.77 -3.66 -20.61
CA ASP A 205 -2.60 -3.77 -19.42
C ASP A 205 -1.90 -4.57 -18.32
N PHE A 206 -1.26 -5.68 -18.69
CA PHE A 206 -0.48 -6.50 -17.76
C PHE A 206 0.67 -5.71 -17.16
N ARG A 207 1.48 -5.06 -17.97
CA ARG A 207 2.62 -4.24 -17.54
C ARG A 207 2.18 -3.09 -16.64
N ASP A 208 1.21 -2.32 -17.10
CA ASP A 208 0.75 -1.10 -16.41
C ASP A 208 0.09 -1.43 -15.07
N TRP A 209 -0.61 -2.57 -14.97
CA TRP A 209 -1.15 -3.04 -13.70
C TRP A 209 -0.04 -3.33 -12.68
N HIS A 210 0.99 -4.07 -13.07
CA HIS A 210 2.11 -4.40 -12.20
C HIS A 210 2.92 -3.16 -11.81
N LEU A 211 3.15 -2.25 -12.74
CA LEU A 211 3.82 -0.98 -12.47
C LEU A 211 2.99 -0.07 -11.57
N GLY A 212 1.69 -0.01 -11.77
CA GLY A 212 0.78 0.83 -11.00
C GLY A 212 0.54 0.34 -9.56
N SER A 213 0.79 -0.94 -9.27
CA SER A 213 0.69 -1.50 -7.92
C SER A 213 1.98 -1.34 -7.09
N GLY A 214 2.99 -0.67 -7.64
CA GLY A 214 4.29 -0.46 -7.00
C GLY A 214 5.20 -1.67 -7.16
N SER A 215 6.17 -1.54 -8.03
CA SER A 215 7.04 -2.66 -8.37
C SER A 215 8.45 -2.46 -7.83
N VAL A 216 8.89 -3.36 -6.95
CA VAL A 216 10.30 -3.44 -6.51
C VAL A 216 11.29 -3.70 -7.67
N ILE A 217 10.77 -4.06 -8.84
CA ILE A 217 11.57 -4.22 -10.06
C ILE A 217 12.33 -2.95 -10.41
N TYR A 218 11.76 -1.76 -10.16
CA TYR A 218 12.45 -0.51 -10.41
C TYR A 218 13.76 -0.39 -9.62
N ALA A 219 13.80 -0.86 -8.39
CA ALA A 219 14.97 -0.82 -7.54
C ALA A 219 16.07 -1.83 -7.90
N GLN A 220 15.87 -2.66 -8.92
CA GLN A 220 16.82 -3.72 -9.27
C GLN A 220 17.92 -3.26 -10.24
N PHE A 221 17.66 -2.26 -11.07
CA PHE A 221 18.50 -1.95 -12.21
C PHE A 221 19.08 -0.53 -12.18
N ASP A 222 20.30 -0.39 -12.73
CA ASP A 222 20.93 0.90 -12.98
C ASP A 222 20.00 1.80 -13.82
N GLU A 223 19.91 3.07 -13.45
CA GLU A 223 18.97 4.04 -14.02
C GLU A 223 19.03 4.10 -15.56
N ARG A 224 20.23 3.99 -16.14
CA ARG A 224 20.45 4.04 -17.59
C ARG A 224 19.81 2.89 -18.37
N PHE A 225 19.55 1.77 -17.71
CA PHE A 225 19.01 0.56 -18.34
C PHE A 225 17.63 0.19 -17.79
N ARG A 226 17.18 0.89 -16.77
CA ARG A 226 16.01 0.55 -15.95
C ARG A 226 14.75 0.34 -16.78
N GLU A 227 14.37 1.31 -17.60
CA GLU A 227 13.13 1.22 -18.38
C GLU A 227 13.15 0.01 -19.33
N ARG A 228 14.30 -0.23 -19.98
CA ARG A 228 14.45 -1.35 -20.91
C ARG A 228 14.44 -2.69 -20.17
N ALA A 229 15.17 -2.80 -19.07
CA ALA A 229 15.22 -4.00 -18.25
C ALA A 229 13.83 -4.36 -17.67
N ILE A 230 13.06 -3.35 -17.26
CA ILE A 230 11.71 -3.51 -16.76
C ILE A 230 10.76 -3.97 -17.87
N THR A 231 10.86 -3.38 -19.06
CA THR A 231 10.05 -3.79 -20.19
C THR A 231 10.32 -5.25 -20.55
N ASP A 232 11.58 -5.64 -20.67
CA ASP A 232 11.98 -7.01 -21.00
C ASP A 232 11.57 -8.01 -19.89
N TYR A 233 11.64 -7.60 -18.61
CA TYR A 233 11.15 -8.40 -17.48
C TYR A 233 9.66 -8.69 -17.61
N TYR A 234 8.83 -7.65 -17.79
CA TYR A 234 7.39 -7.85 -17.90
C TYR A 234 6.99 -8.54 -19.18
N GLN A 235 7.73 -8.35 -20.28
CA GLN A 235 7.49 -9.10 -21.51
C GLN A 235 7.67 -10.61 -21.30
N LYS A 236 8.77 -11.03 -20.67
CA LYS A 236 8.98 -12.44 -20.34
C LYS A 236 7.95 -12.98 -19.36
N LEU A 237 7.58 -12.19 -18.36
CA LEU A 237 6.56 -12.60 -17.39
C LEU A 237 5.17 -12.76 -18.05
N TYR A 238 4.86 -11.88 -19.02
CA TYR A 238 3.63 -11.97 -19.82
C TYR A 238 3.59 -13.20 -20.72
N GLU A 239 4.75 -13.63 -21.26
CA GLU A 239 4.86 -14.91 -21.99
C GLU A 239 4.45 -16.10 -21.09
N HIS A 240 4.92 -16.10 -19.83
CA HIS A 240 4.49 -17.09 -18.82
C HIS A 240 3.00 -16.99 -18.49
N TYR A 241 2.46 -15.76 -18.42
CA TYR A 241 1.03 -15.54 -18.22
C TYR A 241 0.21 -16.12 -19.37
N CYS A 242 0.57 -15.83 -20.63
CA CYS A 242 -0.09 -16.37 -21.80
C CYS A 242 0.02 -17.90 -21.92
N ALA A 243 1.12 -18.48 -21.45
CA ALA A 243 1.33 -19.92 -21.38
C ALA A 243 0.55 -20.60 -20.22
N GLY A 244 -0.10 -19.83 -19.35
CA GLY A 244 -0.82 -20.33 -18.18
C GLY A 244 0.07 -20.83 -17.04
N THR A 245 1.37 -20.57 -17.09
CA THR A 245 2.35 -20.96 -16.07
C THR A 245 2.53 -19.87 -15.00
N TYR A 246 2.10 -18.65 -15.27
CA TYR A 246 2.04 -17.55 -14.32
C TYR A 246 0.62 -17.03 -14.22
N LYS A 247 0.14 -16.82 -13.00
CA LYS A 247 -1.17 -16.25 -12.72
C LYS A 247 -1.01 -14.98 -11.91
N THR A 248 -1.96 -14.09 -12.01
CA THR A 248 -1.97 -12.85 -11.23
C THR A 248 -3.25 -12.77 -10.43
N ALA A 249 -3.09 -12.51 -9.16
CA ALA A 249 -4.21 -12.24 -8.27
C ALA A 249 -3.92 -10.99 -7.42
N TYR A 250 -4.94 -10.18 -7.24
CA TYR A 250 -4.92 -9.15 -6.22
C TYR A 250 -5.29 -9.78 -4.88
N SER A 251 -4.40 -9.71 -3.92
CA SER A 251 -4.61 -10.32 -2.62
C SER A 251 -4.29 -9.30 -1.52
N THR A 252 -5.24 -9.09 -0.61
CA THR A 252 -5.08 -8.18 0.53
C THR A 252 -5.89 -8.62 1.73
N GLY A 253 -5.35 -8.38 2.92
CA GLY A 253 -6.10 -8.50 4.17
C GLY A 253 -6.65 -7.14 4.59
N LEU A 254 -7.88 -7.14 5.10
CA LEU A 254 -8.55 -6.00 5.67
C LEU A 254 -8.77 -6.26 7.15
N MET A 255 -8.38 -5.34 8.03
CA MET A 255 -8.58 -5.47 9.46
C MET A 255 -9.12 -4.17 10.07
N LEU A 256 -10.18 -4.29 10.85
CA LEU A 256 -10.60 -3.30 11.81
C LEU A 256 -10.08 -3.70 13.19
N LEU A 257 -9.33 -2.81 13.80
CA LEU A 257 -8.68 -3.02 15.07
C LEU A 257 -9.14 -1.93 16.06
N GLU A 258 -9.35 -2.29 17.31
CA GLU A 258 -9.64 -1.32 18.39
C GLU A 258 -8.40 -1.19 19.26
N ARG A 259 -7.97 0.05 19.53
CA ARG A 259 -6.90 0.28 20.48
C ARG A 259 -7.35 -0.13 21.88
N ARG A 260 -6.59 -1.00 22.55
CA ARG A 260 -6.89 -1.46 23.90
C ARG A 260 -7.01 -0.28 24.86
N LYS A 261 -7.99 -0.37 25.76
CA LYS A 261 -8.11 0.52 26.91
C LYS A 261 -7.06 0.07 27.93
N ALA A 262 -6.23 0.99 28.40
CA ALA A 262 -5.24 0.73 29.41
C ALA A 262 -5.90 0.28 30.73
#